data_096b12713d138a7f0d7ca38522a38680
#
_entry.id   096b12713d138a7f0d7ca38522a38680
#
_cell.length_a   1.000
_cell.length_b   1.000
_cell.length_c   1.000
_cell.angle_alpha   90.00
_cell.angle_beta   90.00
_cell.angle_gamma   90.00
#
_symmetry.space_group_name_H-M   'P 1'
#
loop_
_entity.id
_entity.type
_entity.pdbx_description
1 polymer ?
#
loop_
_entity_poly.entity_id
_entity_poly.type
_entity_poly.pdbx_seq_one_letter_code
_entity_poly.pdbx_strand_id
1 'polypeptide(L)'
;FTLVSQAVIGAFLVLFLGPRVGMDTLSMSRHPVALPLSLFALIGIQTLALVLSTLHLGRPHRFYRAFNNLRWSPVSREVAGIAVFYNFLGAWTVLTALPMLFGWLPEWLVRGLAGFCGWGAVISGITALYFMHRIYRIEARPYWNHWQVLTSFYGNMLVLGALLVALVYAPLQYFNGLPWSNAAGQLAGIMLTGLIMEAIGLYYHARDLQTGSGEAQASHYEQTTTFGKTWLARNAGLGLSMLLALVITAAAPGGVPGLLLWLALAALTATTAITGRALFYALVIPATMPGAFFWRNRGFEEHARETGLAEMPQVGVLPECH
;
A
#
# COMPACT_ATOMS: atom_id res chain seq x y z
N PHE A 1 2.53 5.98 6.54
CA PHE A 1 1.85 4.87 7.22
C PHE A 1 1.19 3.92 6.22
N THR A 2 0.23 4.39 5.39
CA THR A 2 -0.58 3.52 4.52
C THR A 2 0.25 2.63 3.58
N LEU A 3 1.22 3.18 2.82
CA LEU A 3 2.09 2.40 1.93
C LEU A 3 2.94 1.37 2.69
N VAL A 4 3.44 1.74 3.86
CA VAL A 4 4.28 0.84 4.67
C VAL A 4 3.44 -0.33 5.19
N SER A 5 2.25 -0.08 5.71
CA SER A 5 1.36 -1.16 6.18
C SER A 5 0.92 -2.07 5.03
N GLN A 6 0.64 -1.53 3.83
CA GLN A 6 0.37 -2.33 2.63
C GLN A 6 1.56 -3.23 2.29
N ALA A 7 2.78 -2.68 2.31
CA ALA A 7 4.00 -3.42 2.04
C ALA A 7 4.25 -4.55 3.05
N VAL A 8 4.08 -4.28 4.34
CA VAL A 8 4.26 -5.29 5.41
C VAL A 8 3.22 -6.41 5.32
N ILE A 9 1.94 -6.06 5.13
CA ILE A 9 0.87 -7.06 4.95
C ILE A 9 1.16 -7.91 3.71
N GLY A 10 1.51 -7.30 2.58
CA GLY A 10 1.84 -8.01 1.36
C GLY A 10 3.05 -8.93 1.51
N ALA A 11 4.12 -8.45 2.13
CA ALA A 11 5.31 -9.27 2.40
C ALA A 11 5.00 -10.47 3.30
N PHE A 12 4.21 -10.25 4.35
CA PHE A 12 3.74 -11.34 5.19
C PHE A 12 2.93 -12.38 4.40
N LEU A 13 1.99 -11.93 3.55
CA LEU A 13 1.20 -12.84 2.69
C LEU A 13 2.10 -13.66 1.77
N VAL A 14 3.10 -13.04 1.14
CA VAL A 14 4.08 -13.74 0.28
C VAL A 14 4.86 -14.78 1.09
N LEU A 15 5.36 -14.43 2.27
CA LEU A 15 6.14 -15.35 3.12
C LEU A 15 5.29 -16.49 3.71
N PHE A 16 4.03 -16.23 4.04
CA PHE A 16 3.14 -17.23 4.64
C PHE A 16 2.47 -18.11 3.60
N LEU A 17 1.93 -17.53 2.52
CA LEU A 17 1.20 -18.26 1.49
C LEU A 17 2.12 -18.82 0.40
N GLY A 18 3.22 -18.12 0.05
CA GLY A 18 4.12 -18.49 -1.02
C GLY A 18 4.57 -19.96 -0.97
N PRO A 19 5.15 -20.44 0.15
CA PRO A 19 5.53 -21.87 0.28
C PRO A 19 4.35 -22.85 0.14
N ARG A 20 3.13 -22.42 0.44
CA ARG A 20 1.90 -23.24 0.33
C ARG A 20 1.38 -23.33 -1.10
N VAL A 21 1.79 -22.43 -1.96
CA VAL A 21 1.40 -22.39 -3.40
C VAL A 21 2.57 -22.70 -4.34
N GLY A 22 3.64 -23.33 -3.82
CA GLY A 22 4.76 -23.80 -4.63
C GLY A 22 5.96 -22.85 -4.76
N MET A 23 6.01 -21.78 -3.94
CA MET A 23 7.21 -20.94 -3.83
C MET A 23 8.18 -21.50 -2.77
N ASP A 24 8.67 -22.72 -2.98
CA ASP A 24 9.51 -23.45 -2.02
C ASP A 24 10.81 -22.70 -1.66
N THR A 25 11.28 -21.84 -2.54
CA THR A 25 12.45 -20.96 -2.30
C THR A 25 12.27 -20.02 -1.11
N LEU A 26 11.03 -19.76 -0.68
CA LEU A 26 10.71 -18.91 0.47
C LEU A 26 10.55 -19.70 1.78
N SER A 27 10.66 -21.04 1.72
CA SER A 27 10.43 -21.89 2.90
C SER A 27 11.59 -21.80 3.91
N MET A 28 11.24 -21.99 5.19
CA MET A 28 12.21 -22.05 6.29
C MET A 28 13.24 -23.17 6.11
N SER A 29 12.81 -24.31 5.54
CA SER A 29 13.69 -25.46 5.31
C SER A 29 14.81 -25.19 4.34
N ARG A 30 14.58 -24.28 3.35
CA ARG A 30 15.62 -23.89 2.37
C ARG A 30 16.43 -22.68 2.82
N HIS A 31 15.83 -21.78 3.59
CA HIS A 31 16.46 -20.53 4.03
C HIS A 31 16.19 -20.25 5.51
N PRO A 32 16.87 -20.97 6.43
CA PRO A 32 16.60 -20.87 7.87
C PRO A 32 16.93 -19.49 8.46
N VAL A 33 17.74 -18.67 7.76
CA VAL A 33 18.08 -17.31 8.20
C VAL A 33 17.19 -16.25 7.54
N ALA A 34 16.84 -16.46 6.27
CA ALA A 34 16.10 -15.43 5.50
C ALA A 34 14.69 -15.21 6.04
N LEU A 35 13.95 -16.26 6.39
CA LEU A 35 12.60 -16.13 6.90
C LEU A 35 12.55 -15.43 8.26
N PRO A 36 13.30 -15.84 9.31
CA PRO A 36 13.36 -15.11 10.57
C PRO A 36 13.77 -13.65 10.42
N LEU A 37 14.82 -13.38 9.62
CA LEU A 37 15.29 -12.02 9.36
C LEU A 37 14.18 -11.16 8.74
N SER A 38 13.48 -11.71 7.73
CA SER A 38 12.35 -11.02 7.11
C SER A 38 11.25 -10.71 8.12
N LEU A 39 10.89 -11.67 8.97
CA LEU A 39 9.81 -11.50 9.96
C LEU A 39 10.14 -10.42 10.99
N PHE A 40 11.36 -10.42 11.53
CA PHE A 40 11.80 -9.36 12.44
C PHE A 40 11.88 -8.01 11.76
N ALA A 41 12.33 -7.96 10.49
CA ALA A 41 12.30 -6.74 9.68
C ALA A 41 10.88 -6.21 9.50
N LEU A 42 9.90 -7.08 9.18
CA LEU A 42 8.49 -6.67 9.04
C LEU A 42 7.92 -6.11 10.34
N ILE A 43 8.21 -6.72 11.48
CA ILE A 43 7.81 -6.20 12.80
C ILE A 43 8.43 -4.83 13.04
N GLY A 44 9.73 -4.69 12.79
CA GLY A 44 10.45 -3.42 12.97
C GLY A 44 9.88 -2.31 12.08
N ILE A 45 9.68 -2.59 10.80
CA ILE A 45 9.10 -1.65 9.82
C ILE A 45 7.67 -1.24 10.21
N GLN A 46 6.83 -2.21 10.61
CA GLN A 46 5.47 -1.91 11.03
C GLN A 46 5.43 -1.12 12.34
N THR A 47 6.31 -1.45 13.30
CA THR A 47 6.46 -0.68 14.55
C THR A 47 6.83 0.76 14.27
N LEU A 48 7.84 0.98 13.41
CA LEU A 48 8.25 2.33 13.00
C LEU A 48 7.10 3.10 12.36
N ALA A 49 6.35 2.45 11.46
CA ALA A 49 5.19 3.07 10.82
C ALA A 49 4.09 3.46 11.82
N LEU A 50 3.82 2.61 12.82
CA LEU A 50 2.85 2.89 13.88
C LEU A 50 3.31 4.04 14.79
N VAL A 51 4.59 4.04 15.18
CA VAL A 51 5.18 5.12 15.99
C VAL A 51 5.09 6.45 15.25
N LEU A 52 5.55 6.52 14.00
CA LEU A 52 5.47 7.74 13.18
C LEU A 52 4.03 8.19 12.96
N SER A 53 3.11 7.25 12.77
CA SER A 53 1.67 7.53 12.66
C SER A 53 1.06 8.06 13.97
N THR A 54 1.63 7.73 15.10
CA THR A 54 1.16 8.21 16.41
C THR A 54 1.76 9.57 16.75
N LEU A 55 3.04 9.77 16.43
CA LEU A 55 3.77 11.00 16.77
C LEU A 55 3.24 12.26 16.07
N HIS A 56 2.62 12.13 14.87
CA HIS A 56 2.03 13.30 14.19
C HIS A 56 0.69 13.76 14.79
N LEU A 57 0.12 13.01 15.72
CA LEU A 57 -1.11 13.43 16.42
C LEU A 57 -0.79 14.60 17.35
N GLY A 58 -1.65 15.61 17.39
CA GLY A 58 -1.49 16.75 18.31
C GLY A 58 -1.43 16.34 19.79
N ARG A 59 -1.93 15.16 20.16
CA ARG A 59 -1.86 14.57 21.51
C ARG A 59 -1.59 13.06 21.40
N PRO A 60 -0.34 12.63 21.16
CA PRO A 60 0.03 11.23 20.91
C PRO A 60 -0.40 10.26 22.01
N HIS A 61 -0.32 10.67 23.29
CA HIS A 61 -0.71 9.85 24.44
C HIS A 61 -2.19 9.46 24.46
N ARG A 62 -3.03 10.08 23.61
CA ARG A 62 -4.45 9.77 23.49
C ARG A 62 -4.78 8.84 22.30
N PHE A 63 -3.79 8.20 21.70
CA PHE A 63 -3.98 7.30 20.56
C PHE A 63 -5.01 6.20 20.80
N TYR A 64 -5.16 5.71 22.04
CA TYR A 64 -6.14 4.69 22.43
C TYR A 64 -7.59 5.09 22.11
N ARG A 65 -7.87 6.40 21.97
CA ARG A 65 -9.20 6.87 21.57
C ARG A 65 -9.60 6.43 20.15
N ALA A 66 -8.63 6.07 19.32
CA ALA A 66 -8.91 5.50 18.01
C ALA A 66 -9.73 4.21 18.08
N PHE A 67 -9.75 3.49 19.21
CA PHE A 67 -10.54 2.28 19.40
C PHE A 67 -11.98 2.53 19.91
N ASN A 68 -12.32 3.75 20.28
CA ASN A 68 -13.62 4.01 20.98
C ASN A 68 -14.84 3.94 20.06
N ASN A 69 -14.68 4.02 18.73
CA ASN A 69 -15.82 4.11 17.81
C ASN A 69 -15.76 3.05 16.69
N LEU A 70 -15.54 1.79 17.06
CA LEU A 70 -15.46 0.68 16.10
C LEU A 70 -16.77 0.48 15.31
N ARG A 71 -17.92 0.86 15.89
CA ARG A 71 -19.22 0.66 15.26
C ARG A 71 -19.41 1.56 14.02
N TRP A 72 -18.94 2.80 14.06
CA TRP A 72 -19.29 3.80 13.06
C TRP A 72 -18.09 4.36 12.28
N SER A 73 -16.90 4.39 12.88
CA SER A 73 -15.71 5.01 12.28
C SER A 73 -14.87 4.01 11.48
N PRO A 74 -14.70 4.21 10.15
CA PRO A 74 -13.77 3.43 9.35
C PRO A 74 -12.32 3.55 9.87
N VAL A 75 -11.91 4.71 10.37
CA VAL A 75 -10.58 4.93 10.96
C VAL A 75 -10.38 4.05 12.19
N SER A 76 -11.37 3.97 13.08
CA SER A 76 -11.29 3.08 14.26
C SER A 76 -11.14 1.61 13.85
N ARG A 77 -11.85 1.19 12.80
CA ARG A 77 -11.76 -0.19 12.27
C ARG A 77 -10.42 -0.47 11.62
N GLU A 78 -9.85 0.51 10.88
CA GLU A 78 -8.51 0.40 10.30
C GLU A 78 -7.47 0.20 11.42
N VAL A 79 -7.47 1.09 12.43
CA VAL A 79 -6.52 1.02 13.55
C VAL A 79 -6.64 -0.31 14.28
N ALA A 80 -7.86 -0.77 14.56
CA ALA A 80 -8.10 -2.07 15.19
C ALA A 80 -7.62 -3.24 14.32
N GLY A 81 -7.91 -3.21 13.01
CA GLY A 81 -7.47 -4.23 12.06
C GLY A 81 -5.95 -4.33 11.98
N ILE A 82 -5.25 -3.21 11.90
CA ILE A 82 -3.78 -3.17 11.92
C ILE A 82 -3.22 -3.68 13.26
N ALA A 83 -3.84 -3.30 14.39
CA ALA A 83 -3.41 -3.79 15.70
C ALA A 83 -3.56 -5.32 15.82
N VAL A 84 -4.67 -5.86 15.37
CA VAL A 84 -4.91 -7.32 15.34
C VAL A 84 -3.92 -8.02 14.42
N PHE A 85 -3.69 -7.49 13.21
CA PHE A 85 -2.69 -8.00 12.29
C PHE A 85 -1.29 -8.02 12.91
N TYR A 86 -0.88 -6.91 13.54
CA TYR A 86 0.43 -6.77 14.17
C TYR A 86 0.65 -7.80 15.29
N ASN A 87 -0.37 -8.03 16.12
CA ASN A 87 -0.30 -9.03 17.17
C ASN A 87 -0.18 -10.46 16.61
N PHE A 88 -0.97 -10.82 15.59
CA PHE A 88 -0.86 -12.13 14.94
C PHE A 88 0.47 -12.31 14.21
N LEU A 89 0.97 -11.27 13.53
CA LEU A 89 2.29 -11.26 12.90
C LEU A 89 3.39 -11.50 13.97
N GLY A 90 3.33 -10.79 15.09
CA GLY A 90 4.25 -10.96 16.20
C GLY A 90 4.23 -12.36 16.78
N ALA A 91 3.05 -12.88 17.08
CA ALA A 91 2.88 -14.24 17.61
C ALA A 91 3.39 -15.31 16.62
N TRP A 92 3.06 -15.18 15.34
CA TRP A 92 3.56 -16.09 14.31
C TRP A 92 5.09 -16.02 14.17
N THR A 93 5.65 -14.81 14.23
CA THR A 93 7.11 -14.61 14.18
C THR A 93 7.80 -15.32 15.33
N VAL A 94 7.32 -15.13 16.55
CA VAL A 94 7.94 -15.75 17.74
C VAL A 94 7.84 -17.27 17.68
N LEU A 95 6.67 -17.82 17.33
CA LEU A 95 6.46 -19.26 17.22
C LEU A 95 7.29 -19.90 16.09
N THR A 96 7.55 -19.18 14.99
CA THR A 96 8.24 -19.70 13.81
C THR A 96 9.75 -19.46 13.88
N ALA A 97 10.18 -18.26 14.29
CA ALA A 97 11.59 -17.86 14.30
C ALA A 97 12.34 -18.26 15.58
N LEU A 98 11.63 -18.45 16.69
CA LEU A 98 12.20 -18.77 18.00
C LEU A 98 11.60 -20.05 18.60
N PRO A 99 11.59 -21.19 17.88
CA PRO A 99 10.96 -22.43 18.35
C PRO A 99 11.59 -22.95 19.65
N MET A 100 12.85 -22.59 19.91
CA MET A 100 13.55 -22.98 21.13
C MET A 100 12.89 -22.48 22.41
N LEU A 101 12.13 -21.37 22.37
CA LEU A 101 11.40 -20.85 23.51
C LEU A 101 10.24 -21.74 23.94
N PHE A 102 9.81 -22.64 23.05
CA PHE A 102 8.64 -23.50 23.22
C PHE A 102 9.00 -24.99 23.29
N GLY A 103 10.28 -25.36 23.53
CA GLY A 103 10.75 -26.73 23.58
C GLY A 103 10.11 -27.60 24.70
N TRP A 104 9.42 -26.95 25.65
CA TRP A 104 8.62 -27.60 26.69
C TRP A 104 7.19 -27.96 26.26
N LEU A 105 6.73 -27.45 25.08
CA LEU A 105 5.44 -27.78 24.49
C LEU A 105 5.57 -28.91 23.45
N PRO A 106 4.53 -29.71 23.24
CA PRO A 106 4.49 -30.65 22.13
C PRO A 106 4.57 -29.95 20.78
N GLU A 107 5.37 -30.48 19.86
CA GLU A 107 5.62 -29.84 18.55
C GLU A 107 4.34 -29.63 17.72
N TRP A 108 3.38 -30.56 17.79
CA TRP A 108 2.09 -30.43 17.10
C TRP A 108 1.30 -29.21 17.58
N LEU A 109 1.39 -28.87 18.88
CA LEU A 109 0.71 -27.72 19.46
C LEU A 109 1.34 -26.41 18.99
N VAL A 110 2.68 -26.33 19.00
CA VAL A 110 3.42 -25.16 18.51
C VAL A 110 3.12 -24.92 17.03
N ARG A 111 3.14 -25.96 16.19
CA ARG A 111 2.76 -25.88 14.78
C ARG A 111 1.30 -25.45 14.59
N GLY A 112 0.38 -25.99 15.38
CA GLY A 112 -1.04 -25.62 15.34
C GLY A 112 -1.26 -24.16 15.69
N LEU A 113 -0.62 -23.67 16.77
CA LEU A 113 -0.66 -22.26 17.18
C LEU A 113 -0.04 -21.36 16.12
N ALA A 114 1.11 -21.71 15.55
CA ALA A 114 1.72 -20.96 14.46
C ALA A 114 0.80 -20.91 13.24
N GLY A 115 0.16 -22.03 12.87
CA GLY A 115 -0.84 -22.04 11.79
C GLY A 115 -2.02 -21.11 12.08
N PHE A 116 -2.58 -21.17 13.28
CA PHE A 116 -3.67 -20.28 13.72
C PHE A 116 -3.27 -18.80 13.66
N CYS A 117 -2.11 -18.45 14.20
CA CYS A 117 -1.62 -17.08 14.16
C CYS A 117 -1.34 -16.60 12.72
N GLY A 118 -0.78 -17.46 11.87
CA GLY A 118 -0.54 -17.14 10.48
C GLY A 118 -1.83 -16.84 9.70
N TRP A 119 -2.85 -17.68 9.82
CA TRP A 119 -4.16 -17.43 9.21
C TRP A 119 -4.88 -16.23 9.82
N GLY A 120 -4.74 -16.02 11.13
CA GLY A 120 -5.23 -14.84 11.83
C GLY A 120 -4.62 -13.55 11.25
N ALA A 121 -3.31 -13.56 10.98
CA ALA A 121 -2.63 -12.43 10.32
C ALA A 121 -3.09 -12.24 8.87
N VAL A 122 -3.33 -13.31 8.09
CA VAL A 122 -3.89 -13.20 6.73
C VAL A 122 -5.24 -12.50 6.75
N ILE A 123 -6.16 -13.00 7.56
CA ILE A 123 -7.54 -12.48 7.62
C ILE A 123 -7.55 -11.04 8.13
N SER A 124 -6.84 -10.76 9.22
CA SER A 124 -6.80 -9.42 9.80
C SER A 124 -6.09 -8.40 8.91
N GLY A 125 -5.01 -8.79 8.23
CA GLY A 125 -4.28 -7.93 7.29
C GLY A 125 -5.14 -7.54 6.10
N ILE A 126 -5.81 -8.49 5.45
CA ILE A 126 -6.74 -8.23 4.35
C ILE A 126 -7.91 -7.34 4.82
N THR A 127 -8.47 -7.62 5.98
CA THR A 127 -9.57 -6.84 6.58
C THR A 127 -9.14 -5.42 6.93
N ALA A 128 -7.93 -5.25 7.47
CA ALA A 128 -7.36 -3.94 7.77
C ALA A 128 -7.22 -3.08 6.51
N LEU A 129 -6.73 -3.64 5.40
CA LEU A 129 -6.65 -2.95 4.11
C LEU A 129 -8.04 -2.58 3.58
N TYR A 130 -9.04 -3.45 3.76
CA TYR A 130 -10.41 -3.13 3.41
C TYR A 130 -10.93 -1.91 4.18
N PHE A 131 -10.69 -1.83 5.50
CA PHE A 131 -11.09 -0.64 6.27
C PHE A 131 -10.25 0.59 5.93
N MET A 132 -8.97 0.42 5.60
CA MET A 132 -8.09 1.49 5.15
C MET A 132 -8.64 2.17 3.88
N HIS A 133 -9.10 1.41 2.87
CA HIS A 133 -9.69 2.02 1.69
C HIS A 133 -11.05 2.68 1.99
N ARG A 134 -11.84 2.14 2.92
CA ARG A 134 -13.15 2.68 3.29
C ARG A 134 -13.09 4.09 3.87
N ILE A 135 -11.96 4.49 4.46
CA ILE A 135 -11.74 5.86 4.96
C ILE A 135 -11.87 6.89 3.83
N TYR A 136 -11.44 6.52 2.63
CA TYR A 136 -11.42 7.42 1.47
C TYR A 136 -12.73 7.37 0.65
N ARG A 137 -13.65 6.45 0.96
CA ARG A 137 -14.96 6.35 0.29
C ARG A 137 -15.96 7.34 0.90
N ILE A 138 -15.74 8.63 0.61
CA ILE A 138 -16.50 9.77 1.16
C ILE A 138 -17.14 10.53 -0.01
N GLU A 139 -18.47 10.69 0.01
CA GLU A 139 -19.22 11.37 -1.05
C GLU A 139 -18.78 12.82 -1.23
N ALA A 140 -18.43 13.52 -0.15
CA ALA A 140 -17.90 14.89 -0.19
C ALA A 140 -16.52 15.03 -0.86
N ARG A 141 -15.92 13.94 -1.32
CA ARG A 141 -14.63 13.91 -2.01
C ARG A 141 -14.70 13.00 -3.23
N PRO A 142 -15.27 13.44 -4.35
CA PRO A 142 -15.52 12.62 -5.53
C PRO A 142 -14.26 11.94 -6.06
N TYR A 143 -13.11 12.63 -6.03
CA TYR A 143 -11.82 12.06 -6.44
C TYR A 143 -11.44 10.79 -5.65
N TRP A 144 -11.75 10.74 -4.36
CA TRP A 144 -11.48 9.56 -3.53
C TRP A 144 -12.62 8.54 -3.54
N ASN A 145 -13.86 8.96 -3.82
CA ASN A 145 -15.03 8.09 -3.76
C ASN A 145 -15.16 7.16 -4.98
N HIS A 146 -14.10 6.48 -5.31
CA HIS A 146 -14.04 5.56 -6.44
C HIS A 146 -13.45 4.21 -6.03
N TRP A 147 -13.87 3.11 -6.68
CA TRP A 147 -13.36 1.76 -6.40
C TRP A 147 -11.86 1.59 -6.71
N GLN A 148 -11.28 2.47 -7.52
CA GLN A 148 -9.84 2.54 -7.80
C GLN A 148 -9.00 2.56 -6.50
N VAL A 149 -9.50 3.17 -5.42
CA VAL A 149 -8.78 3.18 -4.13
C VAL A 149 -8.55 1.75 -3.62
N LEU A 150 -9.53 0.86 -3.80
CA LEU A 150 -9.39 -0.55 -3.44
C LEU A 150 -8.29 -1.22 -4.27
N THR A 151 -8.34 -1.09 -5.59
CA THR A 151 -7.35 -1.72 -6.49
C THR A 151 -5.95 -1.18 -6.30
N SER A 152 -5.79 0.12 -6.06
CA SER A 152 -4.48 0.69 -5.72
C SER A 152 -3.94 0.17 -4.39
N PHE A 153 -4.78 0.00 -3.37
CA PHE A 153 -4.31 -0.45 -2.06
C PHE A 153 -3.90 -1.93 -2.08
N TYR A 154 -4.71 -2.79 -2.69
CA TYR A 154 -4.37 -4.21 -2.85
C TYR A 154 -3.27 -4.42 -3.89
N GLY A 155 -3.24 -3.61 -4.96
CA GLY A 155 -2.16 -3.61 -5.94
C GLY A 155 -0.82 -3.25 -5.29
N ASN A 156 -0.76 -2.15 -4.54
CA ASN A 156 0.44 -1.76 -3.80
C ASN A 156 0.84 -2.79 -2.73
N MET A 157 -0.12 -3.44 -2.08
CA MET A 157 0.16 -4.55 -1.16
C MET A 157 0.96 -5.66 -1.85
N LEU A 158 0.52 -6.09 -3.04
CA LEU A 158 1.22 -7.13 -3.80
C LEU A 158 2.59 -6.65 -4.29
N VAL A 159 2.66 -5.45 -4.88
CA VAL A 159 3.90 -4.89 -5.44
C VAL A 159 4.95 -4.66 -4.37
N LEU A 160 4.61 -3.87 -3.36
CA LEU A 160 5.56 -3.50 -2.31
C LEU A 160 5.87 -4.66 -1.37
N GLY A 161 4.91 -5.57 -1.17
CA GLY A 161 5.11 -6.78 -0.39
C GLY A 161 6.13 -7.72 -1.04
N ALA A 162 5.98 -8.03 -2.33
CA ALA A 162 6.94 -8.82 -3.08
C ALA A 162 8.32 -8.14 -3.13
N LEU A 163 8.36 -6.82 -3.25
CA LEU A 163 9.59 -6.04 -3.21
C LEU A 163 10.32 -6.17 -1.87
N LEU A 164 9.62 -6.05 -0.73
CA LEU A 164 10.23 -6.22 0.59
C LEU A 164 10.81 -7.62 0.78
N VAL A 165 10.12 -8.66 0.32
CA VAL A 165 10.65 -10.03 0.38
C VAL A 165 11.92 -10.14 -0.47
N ALA A 166 11.90 -9.59 -1.68
CA ALA A 166 13.07 -9.62 -2.58
C ALA A 166 14.28 -8.91 -1.98
N LEU A 167 14.09 -7.78 -1.27
CA LEU A 167 15.18 -7.03 -0.63
C LEU A 167 15.94 -7.85 0.41
N VAL A 168 15.33 -8.85 1.01
CA VAL A 168 15.99 -9.76 1.97
C VAL A 168 16.51 -11.01 1.27
N TYR A 169 15.66 -11.65 0.48
CA TYR A 169 16.00 -12.95 -0.12
C TYR A 169 17.03 -12.87 -1.24
N ALA A 170 16.95 -11.86 -2.12
CA ALA A 170 17.87 -11.77 -3.25
C ALA A 170 19.34 -11.60 -2.83
N PRO A 171 19.70 -10.67 -1.91
CA PRO A 171 21.07 -10.58 -1.41
C PRO A 171 21.54 -11.87 -0.73
N LEU A 172 20.71 -12.46 0.13
CA LEU A 172 21.09 -13.69 0.83
C LEU A 172 21.32 -14.86 -0.12
N GLN A 173 20.51 -15.02 -1.16
CA GLN A 173 20.72 -16.04 -2.17
C GLN A 173 21.97 -15.77 -2.99
N TYR A 174 22.20 -14.52 -3.40
CA TYR A 174 23.40 -14.14 -4.16
C TYR A 174 24.69 -14.42 -3.38
N PHE A 175 24.78 -13.98 -2.12
CA PHE A 175 25.97 -14.19 -1.29
C PHE A 175 26.21 -15.66 -0.92
N ASN A 176 25.15 -16.49 -0.90
CA ASN A 176 25.28 -17.93 -0.69
C ASN A 176 25.48 -18.73 -1.99
N GLY A 177 25.67 -18.07 -3.14
CA GLY A 177 25.85 -18.72 -4.43
C GLY A 177 24.64 -19.50 -4.93
N LEU A 178 23.43 -19.20 -4.43
CA LEU A 178 22.20 -19.88 -4.79
C LEU A 178 21.52 -19.19 -5.98
N PRO A 179 20.87 -19.95 -6.89
CA PRO A 179 20.13 -19.36 -8.00
C PRO A 179 18.86 -18.67 -7.48
N TRP A 180 18.82 -17.35 -7.58
CA TRP A 180 17.66 -16.54 -7.14
C TRP A 180 16.67 -16.24 -8.27
N SER A 181 16.98 -16.59 -9.53
CA SER A 181 16.19 -16.28 -10.72
C SER A 181 14.75 -16.79 -10.64
N ASN A 182 14.52 -18.01 -10.14
CA ASN A 182 13.18 -18.55 -9.99
C ASN A 182 12.36 -17.78 -8.96
N ALA A 183 12.94 -17.44 -7.81
CA ALA A 183 12.26 -16.62 -6.80
C ALA A 183 11.97 -15.22 -7.34
N ALA A 184 12.94 -14.62 -8.06
CA ALA A 184 12.77 -13.33 -8.70
C ALA A 184 11.63 -13.32 -9.73
N GLY A 185 11.55 -14.36 -10.58
CA GLY A 185 10.46 -14.52 -11.55
C GLY A 185 9.08 -14.64 -10.87
N GLN A 186 8.97 -15.44 -9.83
CA GLN A 186 7.72 -15.61 -9.07
C GLN A 186 7.30 -14.31 -8.37
N LEU A 187 8.24 -13.61 -7.71
CA LEU A 187 7.97 -12.33 -7.06
C LEU A 187 7.59 -11.25 -8.07
N ALA A 188 8.26 -11.21 -9.24
CA ALA A 188 7.90 -10.30 -10.33
C ALA A 188 6.50 -10.59 -10.89
N GLY A 189 6.07 -11.86 -10.94
CA GLY A 189 4.70 -12.24 -11.31
C GLY A 189 3.65 -11.71 -10.32
N ILE A 190 3.94 -11.76 -9.03
CA ILE A 190 3.08 -11.15 -8.01
C ILE A 190 3.04 -9.63 -8.19
N MET A 191 4.18 -8.99 -8.43
CA MET A 191 4.24 -7.55 -8.71
C MET A 191 3.44 -7.19 -9.96
N LEU A 192 3.58 -7.95 -11.04
CA LEU A 192 2.83 -7.75 -12.29
C LEU A 192 1.31 -7.79 -12.05
N THR A 193 0.83 -8.75 -11.26
CA THR A 193 -0.59 -8.84 -10.88
C THR A 193 -1.04 -7.57 -10.14
N GLY A 194 -0.27 -7.09 -9.18
CA GLY A 194 -0.57 -5.87 -8.43
C GLY A 194 -0.57 -4.62 -9.32
N LEU A 195 0.40 -4.50 -10.24
CA LEU A 195 0.50 -3.39 -11.20
C LEU A 195 -0.68 -3.38 -12.18
N ILE A 196 -1.11 -4.55 -12.66
CA ILE A 196 -2.30 -4.67 -13.53
C ILE A 196 -3.56 -4.22 -12.78
N MET A 197 -3.74 -4.65 -11.52
CA MET A 197 -4.87 -4.20 -10.69
C MET A 197 -4.88 -2.67 -10.55
N GLU A 198 -3.73 -2.06 -10.29
CA GLU A 198 -3.61 -0.61 -10.17
C GLU A 198 -3.90 0.08 -11.51
N ALA A 199 -3.34 -0.41 -12.62
CA ALA A 199 -3.54 0.15 -13.94
C ALA A 199 -5.02 0.16 -14.37
N ILE A 200 -5.73 -0.95 -14.15
CA ILE A 200 -7.17 -1.07 -14.43
C ILE A 200 -7.95 -0.03 -13.60
N GLY A 201 -7.69 0.06 -12.30
CA GLY A 201 -8.36 1.02 -11.44
C GLY A 201 -8.12 2.47 -11.87
N LEU A 202 -6.89 2.82 -12.19
CA LEU A 202 -6.51 4.16 -12.63
C LEU A 202 -7.12 4.55 -13.98
N TYR A 203 -7.21 3.60 -14.92
CA TYR A 203 -7.85 3.83 -16.20
C TYR A 203 -9.34 4.20 -16.03
N TYR A 204 -10.08 3.40 -15.28
CA TYR A 204 -11.50 3.70 -15.03
C TYR A 204 -11.70 4.96 -14.20
N HIS A 205 -10.83 5.21 -13.22
CA HIS A 205 -10.87 6.43 -12.43
C HIS A 205 -10.67 7.68 -13.29
N ALA A 206 -9.67 7.70 -14.17
CA ALA A 206 -9.42 8.82 -15.07
C ALA A 206 -10.62 9.06 -16.02
N ARG A 207 -11.22 7.99 -16.55
CA ARG A 207 -12.41 8.04 -17.39
C ARG A 207 -13.61 8.62 -16.64
N ASP A 208 -13.88 8.12 -15.44
CA ASP A 208 -15.04 8.53 -14.66
C ASP A 208 -14.91 9.97 -14.14
N LEU A 209 -13.68 10.43 -13.84
CA LEU A 209 -13.42 11.85 -13.55
C LEU A 209 -13.64 12.74 -14.76
N GLN A 210 -13.23 12.29 -15.96
CA GLN A 210 -13.40 13.03 -17.22
C GLN A 210 -14.87 13.23 -17.60
N THR A 211 -15.69 12.21 -17.37
CA THR A 211 -17.13 12.22 -17.68
C THR A 211 -17.99 12.74 -16.52
N GLY A 212 -17.38 12.95 -15.35
CA GLY A 212 -18.04 13.48 -14.18
C GLY A 212 -18.36 14.98 -14.29
N SER A 213 -18.97 15.51 -13.24
CA SER A 213 -19.32 16.92 -13.13
C SER A 213 -18.78 17.51 -11.82
N GLY A 214 -18.72 18.82 -11.73
CA GLY A 214 -18.31 19.53 -10.52
C GLY A 214 -16.87 19.21 -10.10
N GLU A 215 -16.66 18.89 -8.84
CA GLU A 215 -15.36 18.65 -8.22
C GLU A 215 -14.61 17.45 -8.82
N ALA A 216 -15.33 16.46 -9.37
CA ALA A 216 -14.71 15.36 -10.09
C ALA A 216 -14.01 15.84 -11.35
N GLN A 217 -14.69 16.67 -12.15
CA GLN A 217 -14.14 17.28 -13.35
C GLN A 217 -13.01 18.27 -13.03
N ALA A 218 -13.15 19.05 -11.96
CA ALA A 218 -12.08 19.93 -11.48
C ALA A 218 -10.82 19.17 -11.10
N SER A 219 -10.96 18.03 -10.39
CA SER A 219 -9.82 17.15 -10.09
C SER A 219 -9.19 16.56 -11.34
N HIS A 220 -9.97 16.23 -12.37
CA HIS A 220 -9.45 15.79 -13.68
C HIS A 220 -8.65 16.91 -14.37
N TYR A 221 -9.16 18.14 -14.36
CA TYR A 221 -8.48 19.29 -14.93
C TYR A 221 -7.12 19.53 -14.24
N GLU A 222 -7.07 19.55 -12.91
CA GLU A 222 -5.82 19.67 -12.16
C GLU A 222 -4.84 18.54 -12.46
N GLN A 223 -5.36 17.30 -12.56
CA GLN A 223 -4.56 16.12 -12.86
C GLN A 223 -3.88 16.22 -14.23
N THR A 224 -4.55 16.79 -15.23
CA THR A 224 -4.05 16.85 -16.62
C THR A 224 -3.31 18.14 -16.96
N THR A 225 -3.48 19.20 -16.16
CA THR A 225 -2.84 20.52 -16.37
C THR A 225 -1.74 20.78 -15.33
N THR A 226 -2.10 21.18 -14.11
CA THR A 226 -1.14 21.58 -13.07
C THR A 226 -0.19 20.43 -12.73
N PHE A 227 -0.71 19.21 -12.58
CA PHE A 227 0.06 18.00 -12.28
C PHE A 227 0.31 17.13 -13.50
N GLY A 228 0.02 17.61 -14.72
CA GLY A 228 0.02 16.82 -15.95
C GLY A 228 1.33 16.07 -16.21
N LYS A 229 2.48 16.71 -16.03
CA LYS A 229 3.80 16.07 -16.19
C LYS A 229 4.04 14.96 -15.15
N THR A 230 3.68 15.21 -13.90
CA THR A 230 3.84 14.23 -12.80
C THR A 230 2.90 13.05 -12.99
N TRP A 231 1.67 13.31 -13.39
CA TRP A 231 0.67 12.29 -13.70
C TRP A 231 1.10 11.41 -14.89
N LEU A 232 1.60 12.04 -15.99
CA LEU A 232 2.11 11.30 -17.13
C LEU A 232 3.35 10.47 -16.77
N ALA A 233 4.30 11.04 -16.04
CA ALA A 233 5.51 10.33 -15.59
C ALA A 233 5.15 9.12 -14.71
N ARG A 234 4.18 9.26 -13.79
CA ARG A 234 3.69 8.16 -12.96
C ARG A 234 3.04 7.05 -13.81
N ASN A 235 2.20 7.41 -14.77
CA ASN A 235 1.55 6.43 -15.65
C ASN A 235 2.55 5.72 -16.58
N ALA A 236 3.52 6.46 -17.14
CA ALA A 236 4.60 5.89 -17.93
C ALA A 236 5.49 4.95 -17.07
N GLY A 237 5.81 5.36 -15.84
CA GLY A 237 6.52 4.54 -14.88
C GLY A 237 5.76 3.24 -14.53
N LEU A 238 4.44 3.32 -14.36
CA LEU A 238 3.60 2.15 -14.14
C LEU A 238 3.66 1.18 -15.35
N GLY A 239 3.50 1.70 -16.57
CA GLY A 239 3.58 0.90 -17.80
C GLY A 239 4.96 0.24 -17.96
N LEU A 240 6.02 0.99 -17.71
CA LEU A 240 7.39 0.45 -17.75
C LEU A 240 7.64 -0.59 -16.65
N SER A 241 7.09 -0.39 -15.46
CA SER A 241 7.14 -1.38 -14.37
C SER A 241 6.44 -2.68 -14.77
N MET A 242 5.26 -2.60 -15.42
CA MET A 242 4.55 -3.78 -15.92
C MET A 242 5.38 -4.53 -16.96
N LEU A 243 6.00 -3.82 -17.91
CA LEU A 243 6.86 -4.42 -18.93
C LEU A 243 8.07 -5.12 -18.29
N LEU A 244 8.77 -4.46 -17.37
CA LEU A 244 9.92 -5.05 -16.68
C LEU A 244 9.50 -6.26 -15.84
N ALA A 245 8.41 -6.19 -15.11
CA ALA A 245 7.89 -7.30 -14.33
C ALA A 245 7.52 -8.49 -15.24
N LEU A 246 6.89 -8.23 -16.39
CA LEU A 246 6.59 -9.26 -17.39
C LEU A 246 7.86 -9.93 -17.94
N VAL A 247 8.87 -9.14 -18.30
CA VAL A 247 10.16 -9.66 -18.80
C VAL A 247 10.85 -10.53 -17.75
N ILE A 248 10.90 -10.06 -16.49
CA ILE A 248 11.53 -10.82 -15.39
C ILE A 248 10.76 -12.11 -15.11
N THR A 249 9.42 -12.06 -15.14
CA THR A 249 8.56 -13.24 -14.92
C THR A 249 8.74 -14.27 -16.03
N ALA A 250 8.79 -13.84 -17.29
CA ALA A 250 8.85 -14.73 -18.44
C ALA A 250 10.25 -15.31 -18.68
N ALA A 251 11.30 -14.49 -18.56
CA ALA A 251 12.66 -14.86 -18.88
C ALA A 251 13.48 -15.33 -17.67
N ALA A 252 13.05 -15.01 -16.44
CA ALA A 252 13.75 -15.30 -15.18
C ALA A 252 15.28 -15.07 -15.28
N PRO A 253 15.73 -13.88 -15.72
CA PRO A 253 17.13 -13.64 -16.00
C PRO A 253 17.97 -13.81 -14.73
N GLY A 254 19.05 -14.58 -14.84
CA GLY A 254 19.98 -14.82 -13.73
C GLY A 254 21.19 -13.87 -13.76
N GLY A 255 22.07 -14.02 -12.79
CA GLY A 255 23.34 -13.29 -12.71
C GLY A 255 23.17 -11.77 -12.58
N VAL A 256 24.21 -11.05 -13.01
CA VAL A 256 24.24 -9.58 -12.95
C VAL A 256 23.13 -8.91 -13.78
N PRO A 257 22.83 -9.33 -15.02
CA PRO A 257 21.73 -8.72 -15.78
C PRO A 257 20.38 -8.83 -15.08
N GLY A 258 20.07 -9.98 -14.50
CA GLY A 258 18.84 -10.18 -13.73
C GLY A 258 18.77 -9.27 -12.52
N LEU A 259 19.87 -9.11 -11.79
CA LEU A 259 19.95 -8.20 -10.64
C LEU A 259 19.70 -6.75 -11.04
N LEU A 260 20.32 -6.29 -12.14
CA LEU A 260 20.13 -4.91 -12.63
C LEU A 260 18.69 -4.64 -13.05
N LEU A 261 18.05 -5.59 -13.77
CA LEU A 261 16.64 -5.47 -14.14
C LEU A 261 15.73 -5.44 -12.91
N TRP A 262 16.03 -6.26 -11.90
CA TRP A 262 15.29 -6.27 -10.65
C TRP A 262 15.44 -4.96 -9.87
N LEU A 263 16.66 -4.43 -9.77
CA LEU A 263 16.91 -3.13 -9.12
C LEU A 263 16.19 -1.98 -9.86
N ALA A 264 16.18 -2.01 -11.19
CA ALA A 264 15.44 -1.04 -12.00
C ALA A 264 13.92 -1.15 -11.73
N LEU A 265 13.36 -2.37 -11.70
CA LEU A 265 11.97 -2.61 -11.35
C LEU A 265 11.65 -2.11 -9.93
N ALA A 266 12.53 -2.40 -8.96
CA ALA A 266 12.36 -1.97 -7.57
C ALA A 266 12.33 -0.44 -7.44
N ALA A 267 13.30 0.25 -8.04
CA ALA A 267 13.38 1.71 -8.01
C ALA A 267 12.16 2.35 -8.69
N LEU A 268 11.76 1.82 -9.84
CA LEU A 268 10.65 2.35 -10.62
C LEU A 268 9.31 2.15 -9.90
N THR A 269 9.06 0.96 -9.35
CA THR A 269 7.82 0.67 -8.61
C THR A 269 7.73 1.46 -7.30
N ALA A 270 8.81 1.61 -6.56
CA ALA A 270 8.84 2.44 -5.36
C ALA A 270 8.55 3.92 -5.68
N THR A 271 9.20 4.45 -6.72
CA THR A 271 9.00 5.84 -7.16
C THR A 271 7.56 6.07 -7.64
N THR A 272 7.00 5.16 -8.45
CA THR A 272 5.61 5.26 -8.92
C THR A 272 4.60 5.15 -7.80
N ALA A 273 4.80 4.28 -6.82
CA ALA A 273 3.92 4.16 -5.66
C ALA A 273 3.92 5.43 -4.78
N ILE A 274 5.10 6.02 -4.54
CA ILE A 274 5.23 7.27 -3.78
C ILE A 274 4.58 8.43 -4.54
N THR A 275 4.88 8.56 -5.84
CA THR A 275 4.30 9.61 -6.70
C THR A 275 2.77 9.45 -6.80
N GLY A 276 2.29 8.22 -6.98
CA GLY A 276 0.86 7.92 -6.98
C GLY A 276 0.18 8.31 -5.68
N ARG A 277 0.83 8.06 -4.53
CA ARG A 277 0.31 8.47 -3.22
C ARG A 277 0.33 9.98 -3.02
N ALA A 278 1.34 10.68 -3.53
CA ALA A 278 1.39 12.15 -3.50
C ALA A 278 0.24 12.76 -4.33
N LEU A 279 0.05 12.28 -5.55
CA LEU A 279 -1.08 12.71 -6.42
C LEU A 279 -2.44 12.41 -5.79
N PHE A 280 -2.58 11.27 -5.12
CA PHE A 280 -3.82 10.88 -4.43
C PHE A 280 -4.26 11.91 -3.37
N TYR A 281 -3.33 12.56 -2.70
CA TYR A 281 -3.65 13.62 -1.74
C TYR A 281 -3.70 15.02 -2.37
N ALA A 282 -2.88 15.28 -3.39
CA ALA A 282 -2.79 16.59 -4.01
C ALA A 282 -3.99 16.94 -4.90
N LEU A 283 -4.64 15.93 -5.49
CA LEU A 283 -5.69 16.12 -6.49
C LEU A 283 -7.12 16.11 -5.92
N VAL A 284 -7.28 15.92 -4.62
CA VAL A 284 -8.60 15.86 -4.01
C VAL A 284 -9.17 17.27 -3.81
N ILE A 285 -10.33 17.52 -4.40
CA ILE A 285 -11.11 18.74 -4.21
C ILE A 285 -12.36 18.38 -3.40
N PRO A 286 -12.58 18.98 -2.22
CA PRO A 286 -13.75 18.68 -1.40
C PRO A 286 -14.97 19.48 -1.86
N ALA A 287 -16.10 18.81 -2.05
CA ALA A 287 -17.36 19.42 -2.46
C ALA A 287 -17.98 20.36 -1.42
N THR A 288 -17.48 20.37 -0.19
CA THR A 288 -18.08 21.09 0.94
C THR A 288 -17.33 22.36 1.33
N MET A 289 -16.26 22.73 0.62
CA MET A 289 -15.48 23.93 0.94
C MET A 289 -15.88 25.11 0.08
N PRO A 290 -15.99 26.34 0.65
CA PRO A 290 -16.19 27.56 -0.13
C PRO A 290 -15.09 27.80 -1.16
N GLY A 291 -15.47 28.33 -2.32
CA GLY A 291 -14.57 28.56 -3.46
C GLY A 291 -13.30 29.36 -3.19
N ALA A 292 -13.32 30.25 -2.19
CA ALA A 292 -12.17 31.05 -1.79
C ALA A 292 -10.93 30.24 -1.36
N PHE A 293 -11.10 29.01 -0.88
CA PHE A 293 -9.99 28.13 -0.54
C PHE A 293 -9.24 27.59 -1.76
N PHE A 294 -9.84 27.69 -2.95
CA PHE A 294 -9.33 27.10 -4.18
C PHE A 294 -9.06 28.14 -5.28
N TRP A 295 -8.80 29.36 -4.89
CA TRP A 295 -8.56 30.49 -5.80
C TRP A 295 -7.44 30.27 -6.84
N ARG A 296 -6.58 29.26 -6.64
CA ARG A 296 -5.57 28.83 -7.63
C ARG A 296 -6.07 27.70 -8.55
N ASN A 297 -7.24 27.14 -8.29
CA ASN A 297 -7.82 26.07 -9.09
C ASN A 297 -8.88 26.63 -10.04
N ARG A 298 -8.50 26.85 -11.29
CA ARG A 298 -9.39 27.46 -12.31
C ARG A 298 -10.67 26.67 -12.55
N GLY A 299 -10.60 25.34 -12.58
CA GLY A 299 -11.79 24.52 -12.78
C GLY A 299 -12.79 24.64 -11.62
N PHE A 300 -12.28 24.79 -10.40
CA PHE A 300 -13.12 25.06 -9.24
C PHE A 300 -13.70 26.47 -9.24
N GLU A 301 -12.93 27.49 -9.66
CA GLU A 301 -13.43 28.87 -9.79
C GLU A 301 -14.55 28.97 -10.83
N GLU A 302 -14.41 28.31 -11.97
CA GLU A 302 -15.43 28.27 -13.02
C GLU A 302 -16.70 27.61 -12.47
N HIS A 303 -16.57 26.44 -11.85
CA HIS A 303 -17.69 25.74 -11.21
C HIS A 303 -18.33 26.58 -10.09
N ALA A 304 -17.54 27.22 -9.24
CA ALA A 304 -18.04 28.08 -8.18
C ALA A 304 -18.83 29.27 -8.72
N ARG A 305 -18.43 29.84 -9.86
CA ARG A 305 -19.17 30.90 -10.55
C ARG A 305 -20.47 30.38 -11.16
N GLU A 306 -20.41 29.22 -11.84
CA GLU A 306 -21.59 28.60 -12.45
C GLU A 306 -22.67 28.23 -11.43
N THR A 307 -22.28 27.80 -10.25
CA THR A 307 -23.18 27.36 -9.18
C THR A 307 -23.55 28.49 -8.19
N GLY A 308 -23.01 29.70 -8.36
CA GLY A 308 -23.21 30.83 -7.43
C GLY A 308 -22.45 30.68 -6.10
N LEU A 309 -21.63 29.66 -5.92
CA LEU A 309 -20.82 29.45 -4.70
C LEU A 309 -19.79 30.56 -4.48
N ALA A 310 -19.29 31.18 -5.55
CA ALA A 310 -18.35 32.29 -5.48
C ALA A 310 -18.97 33.58 -4.91
N GLU A 311 -20.29 33.71 -4.98
CA GLU A 311 -21.05 34.89 -4.50
C GLU A 311 -21.57 34.69 -3.07
N MET A 312 -21.44 33.50 -2.50
CA MET A 312 -21.88 33.22 -1.13
C MET A 312 -21.04 34.02 -0.11
N PRO A 313 -21.68 34.57 0.95
CA PRO A 313 -20.95 35.21 2.02
C PRO A 313 -19.96 34.23 2.67
N GLN A 314 -18.69 34.62 2.71
CA GLN A 314 -17.62 33.80 3.28
C GLN A 314 -17.59 33.93 4.80
N VAL A 315 -18.52 33.26 5.47
CA VAL A 315 -18.65 33.32 6.92
C VAL A 315 -17.44 32.60 7.58
N GLY A 316 -16.64 33.35 8.32
CA GLY A 316 -15.52 32.84 9.10
C GLY A 316 -14.16 32.79 8.39
N VAL A 317 -14.05 33.28 7.13
CA VAL A 317 -12.78 33.40 6.42
C VAL A 317 -12.67 34.80 5.81
N LEU A 318 -11.72 35.59 6.28
CA LEU A 318 -11.37 36.85 5.65
C LEU A 318 -10.36 36.60 4.51
N PRO A 319 -10.63 37.04 3.26
CA PRO A 319 -9.74 36.80 2.13
C PRO A 319 -8.33 37.39 2.33
N GLU A 320 -8.19 38.36 3.21
CA GLU A 320 -6.92 39.05 3.53
C GLU A 320 -6.03 38.28 4.51
N CYS A 321 -6.52 37.15 5.06
CA CYS A 321 -5.79 36.36 6.05
C CYS A 321 -5.11 35.10 5.47
N HIS A 322 -5.01 34.97 4.14
CA HIS A 322 -4.44 33.78 3.48
C HIS A 322 -3.34 34.12 2.48
#